data_c441d150c56d8de724f5c6e23625a607
#
_entry.id   c441d150c56d8de724f5c6e23625a607
#
_cell.length_a   1.000
_cell.length_b   1.000
_cell.length_c   1.000
_cell.angle_alpha   90.00
_cell.angle_beta   90.00
_cell.angle_gamma   90.00
#
_symmetry.space_group_name_H-M   'P 1'
#
loop_
_entity.id
_entity.type
_entity.pdbx_description
1 polymer ?
#
loop_
_entity_poly.entity_id
_entity_poly.type
_entity_poly.pdbx_seq_one_letter_code
_entity_poly.pdbx_strand_id
1 'polypeptide(L)'
;FVKWSKDEQAGRGHSFIERMRHSFYMATVGKSIRSALGPNLKWLACGGAPLNVDLAHFFNGMNDITFIQGYGMTETAAPMLVNWEDDNEIGSVGKPGPGMGVRLGEDDEIELTGPNVFLGYYKQPELTAQTMTADGWIKTGDLGRIDDRGFTFITGRKKDIIITAGGKNISPAPMEDVIDTCPIVAHAVVVGDGKPFVSALIELDPEMLHSWLEGQGLNADMTLAEASDNDAVRAFIQQYIDQANANVSRAESVRKFAVLDEEFSQEHGTLTPSMKVVRPKVLQRYATVIEEDLYAPKPSNKPLPATAKIIDSTLETVKKSSESVKQASEQVKQASEQMKTSVSDSIASVSEKIKK
;
A
#
# COMPACT_ATOMS: atom_id res chain seq x y z
N PHE A 1 -3.09 -25.90 10.87
CA PHE A 1 -2.12 -25.16 11.71
C PHE A 1 -2.67 -23.81 12.13
N VAL A 2 -3.15 -22.96 11.22
CA VAL A 2 -3.70 -21.62 11.54
C VAL A 2 -4.76 -21.68 12.64
N LYS A 3 -5.79 -22.51 12.48
CA LYS A 3 -6.85 -22.67 13.50
C LYS A 3 -6.26 -23.13 14.85
N TRP A 4 -5.32 -24.07 14.84
CA TRP A 4 -4.65 -24.55 16.03
C TRP A 4 -3.99 -23.42 16.81
N SER A 5 -3.12 -22.64 16.16
CA SER A 5 -2.44 -21.51 16.77
C SER A 5 -3.40 -20.42 17.25
N LYS A 6 -4.45 -20.10 16.48
CA LYS A 6 -5.49 -19.14 16.91
C LYS A 6 -6.25 -19.61 18.14
N ASP A 7 -6.52 -20.90 18.26
CA ASP A 7 -7.17 -21.47 19.43
C ASP A 7 -6.26 -21.42 20.66
N GLU A 8 -4.96 -21.72 20.51
CA GLU A 8 -3.96 -21.60 21.59
C GLU A 8 -3.82 -20.14 22.07
N GLN A 9 -3.65 -19.19 21.16
CA GLN A 9 -3.57 -17.77 21.51
C GLN A 9 -4.83 -17.27 22.23
N ALA A 10 -6.00 -17.80 21.86
CA ALA A 10 -7.27 -17.50 22.52
C ALA A 10 -7.49 -18.29 23.82
N GLY A 11 -6.54 -19.08 24.28
CA GLY A 11 -6.65 -19.93 25.47
C GLY A 11 -7.69 -21.07 25.35
N ARG A 12 -8.07 -21.43 24.12
CA ARG A 12 -9.01 -22.52 23.86
C ARG A 12 -8.29 -23.86 23.82
N GLY A 13 -8.75 -24.81 24.64
CA GLY A 13 -8.24 -26.18 24.62
C GLY A 13 -8.62 -26.95 23.37
N HIS A 14 -7.81 -27.94 23.00
CA HIS A 14 -8.05 -28.85 21.87
C HIS A 14 -8.63 -30.16 22.32
N SER A 15 -9.66 -30.63 21.58
CA SER A 15 -10.24 -31.96 21.78
C SER A 15 -9.23 -33.08 21.41
N PHE A 16 -9.48 -34.31 21.87
CA PHE A 16 -8.63 -35.46 21.53
C PHE A 16 -8.53 -35.69 20.01
N ILE A 17 -9.63 -35.50 19.28
CA ILE A 17 -9.65 -35.66 17.82
C ILE A 17 -8.81 -34.58 17.13
N GLU A 18 -8.89 -33.35 17.58
CA GLU A 18 -8.08 -32.25 17.05
C GLU A 18 -6.59 -32.48 17.29
N ARG A 19 -6.20 -32.98 18.46
CA ARG A 19 -4.81 -33.37 18.76
C ARG A 19 -4.32 -34.49 17.86
N MET A 20 -5.11 -35.54 17.64
CA MET A 20 -4.75 -36.60 16.71
C MET A 20 -4.58 -36.10 15.28
N ARG A 21 -5.49 -35.25 14.82
CA ARG A 21 -5.43 -34.67 13.48
C ARG A 21 -4.21 -33.75 13.34
N HIS A 22 -3.95 -32.91 14.32
CA HIS A 22 -2.75 -32.08 14.35
C HIS A 22 -1.46 -32.91 14.29
N SER A 23 -1.34 -33.94 15.12
CA SER A 23 -0.17 -34.85 15.10
C SER A 23 0.01 -35.55 13.75
N PHE A 24 -1.07 -35.95 13.08
CA PHE A 24 -1.03 -36.50 11.72
C PHE A 24 -0.50 -35.48 10.71
N TYR A 25 -0.99 -34.24 10.73
CA TYR A 25 -0.51 -33.19 9.85
C TYR A 25 0.96 -32.82 10.14
N MET A 26 1.39 -32.82 11.40
CA MET A 26 2.79 -32.64 11.77
C MET A 26 3.69 -33.74 11.21
N ALA A 27 3.25 -34.99 11.29
CA ALA A 27 4.01 -36.15 10.79
C ALA A 27 4.12 -36.21 9.26
N THR A 28 3.24 -35.55 8.54
CA THR A 28 3.15 -35.52 7.06
C THR A 28 3.60 -34.16 6.49
N VAL A 29 2.69 -33.23 6.43
CA VAL A 29 2.90 -31.89 5.83
C VAL A 29 3.94 -31.10 6.62
N GLY A 30 3.84 -31.10 7.96
CA GLY A 30 4.79 -30.40 8.83
C GLY A 30 6.22 -30.90 8.66
N LYS A 31 6.38 -32.22 8.54
CA LYS A 31 7.70 -32.83 8.28
C LYS A 31 8.28 -32.40 6.94
N SER A 32 7.47 -32.32 5.87
CA SER A 32 7.92 -31.87 4.55
C SER A 32 8.37 -30.42 4.57
N ILE A 33 7.58 -29.52 5.17
CA ILE A 33 7.91 -28.10 5.30
C ILE A 33 9.20 -27.94 6.12
N ARG A 34 9.30 -28.63 7.24
CA ARG A 34 10.48 -28.60 8.10
C ARG A 34 11.72 -29.12 7.40
N SER A 35 11.58 -30.16 6.57
CA SER A 35 12.70 -30.66 5.77
C SER A 35 13.19 -29.64 4.74
N ALA A 36 12.28 -28.86 4.16
CA ALA A 36 12.62 -27.81 3.19
C ALA A 36 13.29 -26.60 3.86
N LEU A 37 12.81 -26.19 5.04
CA LEU A 37 13.33 -25.04 5.79
C LEU A 37 14.58 -25.37 6.63
N GLY A 38 14.81 -26.64 6.90
CA GLY A 38 15.90 -27.14 7.74
C GLY A 38 15.42 -27.75 9.06
N PRO A 39 15.97 -28.90 9.47
CA PRO A 39 15.49 -29.69 10.63
C PRO A 39 15.71 -28.99 11.99
N ASN A 40 16.63 -28.03 12.05
CA ASN A 40 17.01 -27.33 13.27
C ASN A 40 16.39 -25.91 13.38
N LEU A 41 15.52 -25.52 12.44
CA LEU A 41 14.85 -24.22 12.48
C LEU A 41 13.92 -24.15 13.70
N LYS A 42 14.11 -23.13 14.55
CA LYS A 42 13.28 -22.86 15.72
C LYS A 42 12.54 -21.55 15.63
N TRP A 43 13.18 -20.55 15.01
CA TRP A 43 12.63 -19.20 14.92
C TRP A 43 12.59 -18.72 13.48
N LEU A 44 11.48 -18.10 13.13
CA LEU A 44 11.34 -17.24 11.96
C LEU A 44 11.16 -15.81 12.47
N ALA A 45 11.93 -14.87 11.94
CA ALA A 45 11.84 -13.49 12.34
C ALA A 45 11.40 -12.61 11.15
N CYS A 46 10.46 -11.71 11.40
CA CYS A 46 10.01 -10.70 10.45
C CYS A 46 10.12 -9.31 11.08
N GLY A 47 10.52 -8.33 10.28
CA GLY A 47 10.58 -6.94 10.70
C GLY A 47 10.70 -6.00 9.50
N GLY A 48 10.35 -4.73 9.71
CA GLY A 48 10.45 -3.71 8.68
C GLY A 48 9.33 -3.70 7.61
N ALA A 49 8.40 -4.67 7.67
CA ALA A 49 7.20 -4.71 6.83
C ALA A 49 6.05 -5.32 7.65
N PRO A 50 4.78 -5.10 7.26
CA PRO A 50 3.65 -5.82 7.84
C PRO A 50 3.83 -7.32 7.70
N LEU A 51 3.42 -8.06 8.73
CA LEU A 51 3.44 -9.53 8.72
C LEU A 51 2.02 -10.04 8.47
N ASN A 52 1.88 -10.95 7.50
CA ASN A 52 0.64 -11.68 7.33
C ASN A 52 0.34 -12.53 8.57
N VAL A 53 -0.74 -12.19 9.27
CA VAL A 53 -1.14 -12.80 10.54
C VAL A 53 -1.43 -14.30 10.39
N ASP A 54 -2.06 -14.72 9.29
CA ASP A 54 -2.37 -16.14 9.04
C ASP A 54 -1.10 -16.95 8.75
N LEU A 55 -0.12 -16.35 8.08
CA LEU A 55 1.20 -16.97 7.87
C LEU A 55 1.94 -17.18 9.20
N ALA A 56 1.90 -16.18 10.09
CA ALA A 56 2.48 -16.31 11.43
C ALA A 56 1.79 -17.42 12.24
N HIS A 57 0.45 -17.45 12.24
CA HIS A 57 -0.31 -18.52 12.87
C HIS A 57 -0.04 -19.90 12.25
N PHE A 58 0.19 -19.95 10.94
CA PHE A 58 0.52 -21.20 10.25
C PHE A 58 1.80 -21.83 10.81
N PHE A 59 2.88 -21.04 10.91
CA PHE A 59 4.16 -21.52 11.42
C PHE A 59 4.11 -21.78 12.93
N ASN A 60 3.52 -20.90 13.72
CA ASN A 60 3.35 -21.14 15.16
C ASN A 60 2.49 -22.38 15.44
N GLY A 61 1.49 -22.66 14.61
CA GLY A 61 0.67 -23.86 14.72
C GLY A 61 1.41 -25.17 14.38
N MET A 62 2.66 -25.10 13.93
CA MET A 62 3.54 -26.26 13.79
C MET A 62 4.23 -26.65 15.11
N ASN A 63 4.03 -25.92 16.20
CA ASN A 63 4.50 -26.12 17.58
C ASN A 63 6.01 -26.13 17.79
N ASP A 64 6.80 -26.30 16.75
CA ASP A 64 8.27 -26.41 16.81
C ASP A 64 8.96 -25.18 16.21
N ILE A 65 8.21 -24.25 15.65
CA ILE A 65 8.70 -23.03 15.02
C ILE A 65 7.93 -21.85 15.60
N THR A 66 8.65 -20.93 16.22
CA THR A 66 8.07 -19.68 16.71
C THR A 66 8.29 -18.58 15.68
N PHE A 67 7.22 -17.91 15.29
CA PHE A 67 7.32 -16.73 14.44
C PHE A 67 7.43 -15.48 15.32
N ILE A 68 8.57 -14.79 15.23
CA ILE A 68 8.91 -13.59 16.01
C ILE A 68 8.76 -12.38 15.11
N GLN A 69 8.00 -11.38 15.56
CA GLN A 69 7.89 -10.09 14.87
C GLN A 69 8.60 -9.01 15.68
N GLY A 70 9.38 -8.17 15.00
CA GLY A 70 10.03 -7.01 15.58
C GLY A 70 9.64 -5.72 14.83
N TYR A 71 9.50 -4.63 15.57
CA TYR A 71 9.19 -3.31 15.06
C TYR A 71 10.24 -2.29 15.49
N GLY A 72 10.60 -1.44 14.57
CA GLY A 72 11.51 -0.32 14.74
C GLY A 72 11.75 0.39 13.43
N MET A 73 12.60 1.40 13.47
CA MET A 73 12.92 2.23 12.33
C MET A 73 14.42 2.53 12.31
N THR A 74 14.93 3.10 11.24
CA THR A 74 16.34 3.46 11.10
C THR A 74 16.79 4.37 12.24
N GLU A 75 15.95 5.28 12.63
CA GLU A 75 16.17 6.26 13.71
C GLU A 75 16.26 5.61 15.10
N THR A 76 15.89 4.35 15.21
CA THR A 76 16.02 3.57 16.46
C THR A 76 17.12 2.49 16.40
N ALA A 77 17.88 2.42 15.30
CA ALA A 77 19.04 1.55 15.06
C ALA A 77 18.80 0.04 15.21
N ALA A 78 17.62 -0.39 15.65
CA ALA A 78 17.25 -1.80 15.89
C ALA A 78 15.75 -1.89 16.17
N PRO A 79 15.18 -3.09 16.24
CA PRO A 79 13.82 -3.25 16.74
C PRO A 79 13.71 -2.72 18.17
N MET A 80 12.71 -1.90 18.40
CA MET A 80 12.33 -1.35 19.69
C MET A 80 11.34 -2.26 20.43
N LEU A 81 10.44 -2.86 19.65
CA LEU A 81 9.41 -3.76 20.12
C LEU A 81 9.64 -5.13 19.50
N VAL A 82 9.47 -6.18 20.27
CA VAL A 82 9.68 -7.56 19.81
C VAL A 82 8.66 -8.48 20.47
N ASN A 83 8.12 -9.42 19.71
CA ASN A 83 7.45 -10.59 20.23
C ASN A 83 8.52 -11.64 20.57
N TRP A 84 8.63 -12.03 21.83
CA TRP A 84 9.56 -13.05 22.28
C TRP A 84 8.91 -14.44 22.27
N GLU A 85 9.70 -15.50 22.27
CA GLU A 85 9.23 -16.89 22.20
C GLU A 85 8.20 -17.24 23.28
N ASP A 86 8.44 -16.78 24.49
CA ASP A 86 7.63 -17.02 25.70
C ASP A 86 6.58 -15.91 25.97
N ASP A 87 6.57 -14.84 25.21
CA ASP A 87 5.65 -13.72 25.35
C ASP A 87 5.31 -13.14 23.95
N ASN A 88 4.57 -13.93 23.17
CA ASN A 88 4.25 -13.68 21.76
C ASN A 88 2.75 -13.53 21.57
N GLU A 89 2.35 -12.39 20.99
CA GLU A 89 0.99 -12.13 20.58
C GLU A 89 0.97 -11.87 19.07
N ILE A 90 0.59 -12.89 18.29
CA ILE A 90 0.52 -12.77 16.83
C ILE A 90 -0.48 -11.68 16.44
N GLY A 91 -0.07 -10.83 15.50
CA GLY A 91 -0.82 -9.63 15.09
C GLY A 91 -0.35 -8.37 15.80
N SER A 92 0.45 -8.48 16.88
CA SER A 92 1.15 -7.36 17.49
C SER A 92 2.59 -7.28 16.99
N VAL A 93 3.22 -6.13 17.19
CA VAL A 93 4.66 -5.94 16.98
C VAL A 93 5.46 -6.17 18.26
N GLY A 94 4.82 -6.70 19.30
CA GLY A 94 5.45 -7.07 20.58
C GLY A 94 5.45 -5.96 21.62
N LYS A 95 6.36 -6.11 22.56
CA LYS A 95 6.59 -5.24 23.71
C LYS A 95 7.96 -4.57 23.62
N PRO A 96 8.16 -3.42 24.31
CA PRO A 96 9.47 -2.76 24.33
C PRO A 96 10.54 -3.64 24.97
N GLY A 97 11.72 -3.64 24.36
CA GLY A 97 12.90 -4.29 24.91
C GLY A 97 13.40 -3.62 26.19
N PRO A 98 14.37 -4.25 26.90
CA PRO A 98 14.94 -3.71 28.13
C PRO A 98 15.49 -2.30 27.96
N GLY A 99 15.04 -1.35 28.78
CA GLY A 99 15.45 0.05 28.72
C GLY A 99 14.81 0.88 27.61
N MET A 100 13.89 0.28 26.85
CA MET A 100 13.12 0.94 25.80
C MET A 100 11.69 1.23 26.29
N GLY A 101 11.04 2.18 25.64
CA GLY A 101 9.65 2.54 25.98
C GLY A 101 8.81 2.79 24.75
N VAL A 102 7.52 2.52 24.87
CA VAL A 102 6.49 2.84 23.89
C VAL A 102 5.34 3.56 24.59
N ARG A 103 4.76 4.54 23.93
CA ARG A 103 3.51 5.17 24.32
C ARG A 103 2.72 5.60 23.09
N LEU A 104 1.46 5.93 23.28
CA LEU A 104 0.64 6.62 22.29
C LEU A 104 0.70 8.12 22.54
N GLY A 105 1.06 8.87 21.52
CA GLY A 105 1.03 10.32 21.49
C GLY A 105 -0.32 10.85 20.98
N GLU A 106 -0.29 12.03 20.37
CA GLU A 106 -1.47 12.65 19.74
C GLU A 106 -1.96 11.81 18.54
N ASP A 107 -3.27 11.67 18.39
CA ASP A 107 -3.94 10.88 17.34
C ASP A 107 -3.55 9.39 17.33
N ASP A 108 -3.23 8.81 18.50
CA ASP A 108 -2.76 7.43 18.65
C ASP A 108 -1.45 7.14 17.88
N GLU A 109 -0.62 8.16 17.64
CA GLU A 109 0.70 8.00 17.06
C GLU A 109 1.62 7.24 18.02
N ILE A 110 2.27 6.19 17.53
CA ILE A 110 3.27 5.44 18.31
C ILE A 110 4.50 6.31 18.52
N GLU A 111 4.87 6.53 19.77
CA GLU A 111 6.08 7.21 20.16
C GLU A 111 7.02 6.25 20.91
N LEU A 112 8.31 6.30 20.59
CA LEU A 112 9.33 5.40 21.10
C LEU A 112 10.43 6.16 21.85
N THR A 113 11.00 5.54 22.89
CA THR A 113 12.17 6.05 23.58
C THR A 113 13.12 4.93 23.97
N GLY A 114 14.40 5.24 24.10
CA GLY A 114 15.40 4.27 24.50
C GLY A 114 16.83 4.72 24.17
N PRO A 115 17.83 3.99 24.66
CA PRO A 115 19.25 4.34 24.46
C PRO A 115 19.72 4.21 23.01
N ASN A 116 18.97 3.52 22.17
CA ASN A 116 19.24 3.30 20.74
C ASN A 116 18.52 4.28 19.82
N VAL A 117 17.75 5.25 20.37
CA VAL A 117 17.21 6.35 19.58
C VAL A 117 18.34 7.25 19.11
N PHE A 118 18.32 7.61 17.82
CA PHE A 118 19.35 8.43 17.20
C PHE A 118 19.44 9.85 17.81
N LEU A 119 20.56 10.53 17.60
CA LEU A 119 20.74 11.91 18.05
C LEU A 119 19.98 12.94 17.21
N GLY A 120 19.64 12.59 15.97
CA GLY A 120 18.94 13.43 15.02
C GLY A 120 19.46 13.28 13.60
N TYR A 121 18.80 13.97 12.67
CA TYR A 121 19.20 13.99 11.27
C TYR A 121 20.39 14.93 11.04
N TYR A 122 21.41 14.42 10.36
CA TYR A 122 22.64 15.17 10.12
C TYR A 122 22.39 16.46 9.35
N LYS A 123 22.79 17.59 9.94
CA LYS A 123 22.59 18.96 9.41
C LYS A 123 21.12 19.33 9.13
N GLN A 124 20.15 18.69 9.79
CA GLN A 124 18.73 18.98 9.64
C GLN A 124 18.06 19.14 11.03
N PRO A 125 18.40 20.19 11.79
CA PRO A 125 17.88 20.38 13.15
C PRO A 125 16.37 20.61 13.17
N GLU A 126 15.79 21.26 12.16
CA GLU A 126 14.35 21.50 12.07
C GLU A 126 13.57 20.17 11.87
N LEU A 127 14.08 19.29 11.00
CA LEU A 127 13.48 17.97 10.80
C LEU A 127 13.60 17.11 12.07
N THR A 128 14.74 17.19 12.75
CA THR A 128 14.93 16.50 14.03
C THR A 128 13.92 17.00 15.07
N ALA A 129 13.74 18.31 15.20
CA ALA A 129 12.77 18.89 16.12
C ALA A 129 11.31 18.54 15.78
N GLN A 130 10.98 18.32 14.52
CA GLN A 130 9.64 17.86 14.10
C GLN A 130 9.41 16.38 14.44
N THR A 131 10.47 15.57 14.41
CA THR A 131 10.41 14.12 14.64
C THR A 131 10.48 13.77 16.13
N MET A 132 11.07 14.61 16.96
CA MET A 132 11.23 14.40 18.40
C MET A 132 10.20 15.20 19.19
N THR A 133 9.71 14.62 20.27
CA THR A 133 8.94 15.37 21.29
C THR A 133 9.86 16.16 22.20
N ALA A 134 9.32 17.13 22.94
CA ALA A 134 10.10 17.95 23.86
C ALA A 134 10.75 17.16 25.02
N ASP A 135 10.17 16.03 25.37
CA ASP A 135 10.64 15.09 26.41
C ASP A 135 11.47 13.91 25.84
N GLY A 136 11.90 13.99 24.57
CA GLY A 136 12.88 13.10 23.96
C GLY A 136 12.35 11.79 23.41
N TRP A 137 11.05 11.69 23.15
CA TRP A 137 10.47 10.55 22.43
C TRP A 137 10.50 10.80 20.91
N ILE A 138 10.72 9.74 20.14
CA ILE A 138 10.64 9.82 18.68
C ILE A 138 9.22 9.51 18.21
N LYS A 139 8.69 10.37 17.35
CA LYS A 139 7.42 10.17 16.64
C LYS A 139 7.66 9.28 15.43
N THR A 140 6.96 8.15 15.38
CA THR A 140 7.21 7.16 14.31
C THR A 140 6.45 7.46 13.02
N GLY A 141 5.38 8.24 13.10
CA GLY A 141 4.41 8.41 12.02
C GLY A 141 3.49 7.20 11.83
N ASP A 142 3.66 6.13 12.62
CA ASP A 142 2.78 4.98 12.62
C ASP A 142 1.72 5.15 13.71
N LEU A 143 0.49 4.77 13.43
CA LEU A 143 -0.63 4.78 14.36
C LEU A 143 -0.79 3.40 14.98
N GLY A 144 -1.25 3.35 16.22
CA GLY A 144 -1.37 2.07 16.90
C GLY A 144 -2.27 2.07 18.11
N ARG A 145 -2.31 0.93 18.76
CA ARG A 145 -2.92 0.73 20.08
C ARG A 145 -2.03 -0.15 20.94
N ILE A 146 -2.11 0.02 22.23
CA ILE A 146 -1.42 -0.83 23.22
C ILE A 146 -2.50 -1.54 24.02
N ASP A 147 -2.41 -2.87 24.15
CA ASP A 147 -3.34 -3.64 24.96
C ASP A 147 -2.97 -3.61 26.45
N ASP A 148 -3.86 -4.14 27.31
CA ASP A 148 -3.67 -4.18 28.77
C ASP A 148 -2.46 -5.02 29.22
N ARG A 149 -1.94 -5.89 28.33
CA ARG A 149 -0.73 -6.70 28.56
C ARG A 149 0.54 -6.00 28.08
N GLY A 150 0.42 -4.82 27.43
CA GLY A 150 1.51 -4.03 26.90
C GLY A 150 1.95 -4.39 25.48
N PHE A 151 1.19 -5.23 24.75
CA PHE A 151 1.45 -5.49 23.36
C PHE A 151 1.00 -4.32 22.48
N THR A 152 1.84 -3.94 21.55
CA THR A 152 1.58 -2.85 20.61
C THR A 152 1.12 -3.41 19.26
N PHE A 153 0.07 -2.82 18.71
CA PHE A 153 -0.51 -3.17 17.40
C PHE A 153 -0.46 -1.95 16.51
N ILE A 154 0.09 -2.09 15.31
CA ILE A 154 0.05 -1.04 14.29
C ILE A 154 -1.32 -1.06 13.63
N THR A 155 -1.96 0.09 13.53
CA THR A 155 -3.29 0.26 12.90
C THR A 155 -3.24 1.06 11.62
N GLY A 156 -2.09 1.67 11.30
CA GLY A 156 -1.88 2.40 10.06
C GLY A 156 -0.71 3.36 10.12
N ARG A 157 -0.63 4.23 9.11
CA ARG A 157 0.33 5.32 9.04
C ARG A 157 -0.35 6.67 8.93
N LYS A 158 0.12 7.64 9.70
CA LYS A 158 -0.43 9.01 9.73
C LYS A 158 -0.44 9.66 8.33
N LYS A 159 0.60 9.42 7.54
CA LYS A 159 0.74 9.95 6.17
C LYS A 159 -0.17 9.26 5.15
N ASP A 160 -0.62 8.06 5.45
CA ASP A 160 -1.37 7.22 4.51
C ASP A 160 -2.89 7.25 4.81
N ILE A 161 -3.30 7.96 5.87
CA ILE A 161 -4.72 8.15 6.19
C ILE A 161 -5.43 8.81 5.02
N ILE A 162 -6.47 8.16 4.56
CA ILE A 162 -7.37 8.65 3.51
C ILE A 162 -8.47 9.47 4.17
N ILE A 163 -8.64 10.71 3.72
CA ILE A 163 -9.75 11.57 4.15
C ILE A 163 -10.75 11.63 3.01
N THR A 164 -11.86 10.90 3.13
CA THR A 164 -12.89 10.89 2.08
C THR A 164 -13.58 12.24 1.97
N ALA A 165 -14.28 12.48 0.86
CA ALA A 165 -15.09 13.68 0.65
C ALA A 165 -16.16 13.91 1.75
N GLY A 166 -16.55 12.84 2.46
CA GLY A 166 -17.44 12.91 3.62
C GLY A 166 -16.74 13.24 4.95
N GLY A 167 -15.41 13.49 4.93
CA GLY A 167 -14.62 13.81 6.12
C GLY A 167 -14.30 12.59 7.00
N LYS A 168 -14.46 11.36 6.51
CA LYS A 168 -14.10 10.14 7.26
C LYS A 168 -12.61 9.85 7.10
N ASN A 169 -11.90 9.73 8.21
CA ASN A 169 -10.53 9.25 8.25
C ASN A 169 -10.52 7.71 8.15
N ILE A 170 -9.77 7.17 7.21
CA ILE A 170 -9.69 5.74 6.92
C ILE A 170 -8.22 5.33 6.84
N SER A 171 -7.82 4.35 7.65
CA SER A 171 -6.53 3.69 7.50
C SER A 171 -6.62 2.64 6.37
N PRO A 172 -5.82 2.73 5.30
CA PRO A 172 -5.85 1.75 4.22
C PRO A 172 -5.27 0.39 4.61
N ALA A 173 -4.24 0.38 5.46
CA ALA A 173 -3.45 -0.81 5.78
C ALA A 173 -4.27 -2.04 6.21
N PRO A 174 -5.27 -1.96 7.12
CA PRO A 174 -6.03 -3.14 7.51
C PRO A 174 -6.79 -3.82 6.37
N MET A 175 -7.17 -3.06 5.33
CA MET A 175 -7.83 -3.61 4.14
C MET A 175 -6.80 -4.18 3.16
N GLU A 176 -5.70 -3.47 2.96
CA GLU A 176 -4.58 -3.89 2.12
C GLU A 176 -4.01 -5.22 2.63
N ASP A 177 -3.74 -5.32 3.94
CA ASP A 177 -3.22 -6.54 4.57
C ASP A 177 -4.12 -7.77 4.32
N VAL A 178 -5.45 -7.60 4.30
CA VAL A 178 -6.38 -8.70 3.99
C VAL A 178 -6.38 -9.02 2.50
N ILE A 179 -6.39 -8.02 1.62
CA ILE A 179 -6.40 -8.23 0.16
C ILE A 179 -5.09 -8.89 -0.29
N ASP A 180 -3.95 -8.49 0.29
CA ASP A 180 -2.63 -9.07 0.03
C ASP A 180 -2.52 -10.54 0.45
N THR A 181 -3.49 -11.08 1.21
CA THR A 181 -3.56 -12.53 1.45
C THR A 181 -4.06 -13.32 0.23
N CYS A 182 -4.57 -12.67 -0.80
CA CYS A 182 -4.97 -13.31 -2.05
C CYS A 182 -3.73 -13.86 -2.77
N PRO A 183 -3.65 -15.18 -3.05
CA PRO A 183 -2.43 -15.79 -3.59
C PRO A 183 -1.93 -15.20 -4.91
N ILE A 184 -2.80 -14.59 -5.71
CA ILE A 184 -2.46 -14.01 -7.01
C ILE A 184 -2.21 -12.49 -6.96
N VAL A 185 -2.29 -11.88 -5.77
CA VAL A 185 -2.06 -10.44 -5.57
C VAL A 185 -0.65 -10.25 -5.03
N ALA A 186 0.12 -9.39 -5.68
CA ALA A 186 1.42 -8.96 -5.20
C ALA A 186 1.28 -7.80 -4.21
N HIS A 187 0.48 -6.78 -4.58
CA HIS A 187 0.20 -5.64 -3.72
C HIS A 187 -1.20 -5.09 -3.98
N ALA A 188 -1.87 -4.68 -2.91
CA ALA A 188 -3.09 -3.88 -2.95
C ALA A 188 -2.80 -2.46 -2.46
N VAL A 189 -3.33 -1.45 -3.14
CA VAL A 189 -3.23 -0.05 -2.74
C VAL A 189 -4.63 0.56 -2.67
N VAL A 190 -5.11 0.78 -1.46
CA VAL A 190 -6.42 1.40 -1.23
C VAL A 190 -6.33 2.90 -1.46
N VAL A 191 -7.25 3.44 -2.24
CA VAL A 191 -7.29 4.85 -2.68
C VAL A 191 -8.65 5.47 -2.37
N GLY A 192 -8.72 6.79 -2.21
CA GLY A 192 -10.01 7.44 -1.90
C GLY A 192 -9.90 8.82 -1.26
N ASP A 193 -8.71 9.41 -1.21
CA ASP A 193 -8.53 10.74 -0.64
C ASP A 193 -9.32 11.78 -1.43
N GLY A 194 -10.16 12.57 -0.75
CA GLY A 194 -11.11 13.50 -1.36
C GLY A 194 -12.22 12.84 -2.19
N LYS A 195 -12.34 11.50 -2.24
CA LYS A 195 -13.33 10.78 -3.03
C LYS A 195 -14.57 10.38 -2.21
N PRO A 196 -15.71 10.10 -2.87
CA PRO A 196 -16.96 9.76 -2.17
C PRO A 196 -16.94 8.40 -1.46
N PHE A 197 -16.02 7.52 -1.79
CA PHE A 197 -15.81 6.20 -1.22
C PHE A 197 -14.37 5.73 -1.48
N VAL A 198 -13.93 4.66 -0.82
CA VAL A 198 -12.63 4.06 -1.08
C VAL A 198 -12.71 2.98 -2.16
N SER A 199 -11.64 2.84 -2.91
CA SER A 199 -11.43 1.85 -3.97
C SER A 199 -10.05 1.23 -3.81
N ALA A 200 -9.71 0.21 -4.61
CA ALA A 200 -8.39 -0.41 -4.57
C ALA A 200 -7.78 -0.53 -5.97
N LEU A 201 -6.47 -0.33 -6.06
CA LEU A 201 -5.62 -0.77 -7.15
C LEU A 201 -5.01 -2.11 -6.75
N ILE A 202 -5.05 -3.09 -7.65
CA ILE A 202 -4.59 -4.46 -7.40
C ILE A 202 -3.50 -4.79 -8.40
N GLU A 203 -2.31 -5.04 -7.91
CA GLU A 203 -1.21 -5.60 -8.69
C GLU A 203 -1.23 -7.11 -8.60
N LEU A 204 -1.05 -7.79 -9.73
CA LEU A 204 -0.98 -9.26 -9.78
C LEU A 204 0.47 -9.73 -9.66
N ASP A 205 0.66 -10.88 -9.00
CA ASP A 205 1.91 -11.64 -9.03
C ASP A 205 1.90 -12.58 -10.25
N PRO A 206 2.77 -12.39 -11.25
CA PRO A 206 2.73 -13.18 -12.48
C PRO A 206 2.99 -14.68 -12.26
N GLU A 207 3.89 -15.04 -11.34
CA GLU A 207 4.23 -16.46 -11.07
C GLU A 207 3.08 -17.16 -10.35
N MET A 208 2.50 -16.50 -9.37
CA MET A 208 1.37 -17.03 -8.63
C MET A 208 0.09 -17.06 -9.47
N LEU A 209 -0.11 -16.06 -10.34
CA LEU A 209 -1.21 -16.03 -11.30
C LEU A 209 -1.13 -17.22 -12.26
N HIS A 210 0.05 -17.47 -12.88
CA HIS A 210 0.28 -18.60 -13.76
C HIS A 210 -0.09 -19.92 -13.07
N SER A 211 0.43 -20.17 -11.88
CA SER A 211 0.16 -21.38 -11.11
C SER A 211 -1.32 -21.53 -10.75
N TRP A 212 -1.99 -20.43 -10.43
CA TRP A 212 -3.42 -20.43 -10.11
C TRP A 212 -4.26 -20.72 -11.35
N LEU A 213 -3.96 -20.10 -12.50
CA LEU A 213 -4.66 -20.32 -13.77
C LEU A 213 -4.57 -21.78 -14.21
N GLU A 214 -3.37 -22.40 -14.13
CA GLU A 214 -3.20 -23.85 -14.36
C GLU A 214 -4.12 -24.66 -13.44
N GLY A 215 -4.14 -24.37 -12.15
CA GLY A 215 -4.97 -25.04 -11.16
C GLY A 215 -6.48 -24.91 -11.44
N GLN A 216 -6.91 -23.84 -12.11
CA GLN A 216 -8.30 -23.63 -12.54
C GLN A 216 -8.61 -24.21 -13.93
N GLY A 217 -7.62 -24.74 -14.65
CA GLY A 217 -7.79 -25.21 -16.04
C GLY A 217 -8.01 -24.06 -17.03
N LEU A 218 -7.55 -22.86 -16.69
CA LEU A 218 -7.58 -21.67 -17.56
C LEU A 218 -6.28 -21.56 -18.36
N ASN A 219 -6.23 -20.62 -19.31
CA ASN A 219 -5.00 -20.33 -20.04
C ASN A 219 -3.93 -19.74 -19.10
N ALA A 220 -2.92 -20.52 -18.77
CA ALA A 220 -1.84 -20.11 -17.87
C ALA A 220 -0.89 -19.05 -18.47
N ASP A 221 -0.80 -18.97 -19.80
CA ASP A 221 0.02 -18.00 -20.54
C ASP A 221 -0.69 -16.64 -20.74
N MET A 222 -1.77 -16.40 -20.00
CA MET A 222 -2.50 -15.13 -20.02
C MET A 222 -1.58 -13.99 -19.57
N THR A 223 -1.53 -12.92 -20.35
CA THR A 223 -0.81 -11.69 -19.99
C THR A 223 -1.52 -10.98 -18.82
N LEU A 224 -0.80 -10.11 -18.09
CA LEU A 224 -1.41 -9.30 -17.02
C LEU A 224 -2.56 -8.44 -17.55
N ALA A 225 -2.44 -7.89 -18.77
CA ALA A 225 -3.50 -7.12 -19.41
C ALA A 225 -4.75 -7.97 -19.68
N GLU A 226 -4.61 -9.21 -20.16
CA GLU A 226 -5.73 -10.13 -20.34
C GLU A 226 -6.34 -10.57 -18.99
N ALA A 227 -5.49 -10.78 -17.99
CA ALA A 227 -5.90 -11.17 -16.66
C ALA A 227 -6.67 -10.05 -15.93
N SER A 228 -6.30 -8.80 -16.15
CA SER A 228 -6.95 -7.63 -15.52
C SER A 228 -8.44 -7.52 -15.86
N ASP A 229 -8.83 -7.97 -17.07
CA ASP A 229 -10.21 -7.99 -17.54
C ASP A 229 -10.90 -9.35 -17.39
N ASN A 230 -10.17 -10.38 -16.91
CA ASN A 230 -10.72 -11.73 -16.80
C ASN A 230 -11.68 -11.87 -15.64
N ASP A 231 -12.91 -12.33 -15.93
CA ASP A 231 -13.99 -12.48 -14.93
C ASP A 231 -13.62 -13.44 -13.79
N ALA A 232 -12.91 -14.54 -14.06
CA ALA A 232 -12.53 -15.52 -13.03
C ALA A 232 -11.47 -14.95 -12.09
N VAL A 233 -10.48 -14.24 -12.61
CA VAL A 233 -9.46 -13.51 -11.84
C VAL A 233 -10.13 -12.46 -10.95
N ARG A 234 -10.99 -11.64 -11.54
CA ARG A 234 -11.72 -10.59 -10.80
C ARG A 234 -12.64 -11.17 -9.72
N ALA A 235 -13.35 -12.26 -10.03
CA ALA A 235 -14.21 -12.93 -9.05
C ALA A 235 -13.41 -13.55 -7.89
N PHE A 236 -12.20 -14.05 -8.16
CA PHE A 236 -11.31 -14.56 -7.12
C PHE A 236 -10.83 -13.44 -6.19
N ILE A 237 -10.35 -12.33 -6.74
CA ILE A 237 -9.92 -11.15 -5.96
C ILE A 237 -11.08 -10.57 -5.15
N GLN A 238 -12.30 -10.53 -5.72
CA GLN A 238 -13.49 -10.02 -5.03
C GLN A 238 -13.76 -10.73 -3.70
N GLN A 239 -13.44 -12.02 -3.59
CA GLN A 239 -13.62 -12.76 -2.33
C GLN A 239 -12.75 -12.18 -1.20
N TYR A 240 -11.54 -11.75 -1.49
CA TYR A 240 -10.63 -11.13 -0.52
C TYR A 240 -11.00 -9.69 -0.20
N ILE A 241 -11.51 -8.95 -1.19
CA ILE A 241 -12.11 -7.63 -0.95
C ILE A 241 -13.33 -7.74 -0.04
N ASP A 242 -14.18 -8.75 -0.24
CA ASP A 242 -15.34 -8.98 0.61
C ASP A 242 -14.92 -9.37 2.03
N GLN A 243 -13.84 -10.14 2.19
CA GLN A 243 -13.26 -10.44 3.51
C GLN A 243 -12.70 -9.19 4.18
N ALA A 244 -11.98 -8.34 3.46
CA ALA A 244 -11.49 -7.06 3.98
C ALA A 244 -12.66 -6.17 4.42
N ASN A 245 -13.71 -6.09 3.60
CA ASN A 245 -14.90 -5.30 3.86
C ASN A 245 -15.71 -5.81 5.06
N ALA A 246 -15.65 -7.10 5.39
CA ALA A 246 -16.35 -7.67 6.55
C ALA A 246 -15.80 -7.17 7.89
N ASN A 247 -14.56 -6.67 7.91
CA ASN A 247 -13.87 -6.21 9.12
C ASN A 247 -13.96 -4.69 9.34
N VAL A 248 -14.60 -3.95 8.42
CA VAL A 248 -14.67 -2.48 8.45
C VAL A 248 -16.11 -1.98 8.32
N SER A 249 -16.35 -0.73 8.66
CA SER A 249 -17.67 -0.12 8.48
C SER A 249 -18.00 0.08 6.99
N ARG A 250 -19.30 0.22 6.68
CA ARG A 250 -19.76 0.48 5.31
C ARG A 250 -19.11 1.72 4.68
N ALA A 251 -18.75 2.71 5.47
CA ALA A 251 -18.09 3.93 4.99
C ALA A 251 -16.62 3.70 4.62
N GLU A 252 -15.98 2.72 5.24
CA GLU A 252 -14.59 2.32 5.03
C GLU A 252 -14.43 1.27 3.94
N SER A 253 -15.51 0.57 3.58
CA SER A 253 -15.45 -0.57 2.66
C SER A 253 -15.01 -0.17 1.24
N VAL A 254 -14.13 -0.96 0.65
CA VAL A 254 -13.72 -0.88 -0.76
C VAL A 254 -14.93 -1.14 -1.66
N ARG A 255 -15.29 -0.15 -2.49
CA ARG A 255 -16.49 -0.21 -3.35
C ARG A 255 -16.21 -0.65 -4.76
N LYS A 256 -15.02 -0.36 -5.25
CA LYS A 256 -14.55 -0.73 -6.57
C LYS A 256 -13.08 -1.09 -6.50
N PHE A 257 -12.61 -1.86 -7.45
CA PHE A 257 -11.19 -2.10 -7.64
C PHE A 257 -10.83 -2.15 -9.13
N ALA A 258 -9.62 -1.79 -9.43
CA ALA A 258 -9.01 -1.97 -10.74
C ALA A 258 -7.84 -2.95 -10.59
N VAL A 259 -7.79 -3.96 -11.44
CA VAL A 259 -6.64 -4.84 -11.58
C VAL A 259 -5.70 -4.20 -12.59
N LEU A 260 -4.44 -4.05 -12.22
CA LEU A 260 -3.43 -3.41 -13.06
C LEU A 260 -2.89 -4.39 -14.11
N ASP A 261 -2.50 -3.86 -15.24
CA ASP A 261 -1.96 -4.60 -16.39
C ASP A 261 -0.43 -4.67 -16.40
N GLU A 262 0.21 -4.12 -15.38
CA GLU A 262 1.66 -4.08 -15.20
C GLU A 262 2.06 -4.24 -13.73
N GLU A 263 3.33 -4.61 -13.48
CA GLU A 263 3.91 -4.74 -12.15
C GLU A 263 4.47 -3.40 -11.64
N PHE A 264 4.48 -3.24 -10.32
CA PHE A 264 5.24 -2.17 -9.67
C PHE A 264 6.75 -2.44 -9.82
N SER A 265 7.54 -1.38 -9.93
CA SER A 265 8.97 -1.53 -10.13
C SER A 265 9.78 -0.40 -9.51
N GLN A 266 11.06 -0.69 -9.28
CA GLN A 266 12.04 0.34 -8.87
C GLN A 266 12.30 1.32 -10.02
N GLU A 267 12.24 0.88 -11.26
CA GLU A 267 12.44 1.71 -12.46
C GLU A 267 11.38 2.81 -12.55
N HIS A 268 10.12 2.46 -12.32
CA HIS A 268 9.02 3.43 -12.27
C HIS A 268 8.94 4.17 -10.93
N GLY A 269 9.77 3.80 -9.95
CA GLY A 269 9.78 4.36 -8.61
C GLY A 269 8.56 3.99 -7.77
N THR A 270 7.74 3.03 -8.21
CA THR A 270 6.59 2.52 -7.47
C THR A 270 6.99 1.57 -6.34
N LEU A 271 8.21 1.01 -6.41
CA LEU A 271 8.85 0.27 -5.33
C LEU A 271 10.17 0.93 -4.89
N THR A 272 10.48 0.79 -3.60
CA THR A 272 11.82 1.10 -3.06
C THR A 272 12.80 -0.02 -3.42
N PRO A 273 14.14 0.19 -3.25
CA PRO A 273 15.13 -0.89 -3.38
C PRO A 273 14.89 -2.08 -2.43
N SER A 274 14.17 -1.88 -1.33
CA SER A 274 13.75 -2.93 -0.41
C SER A 274 12.36 -3.49 -0.73
N MET A 275 11.86 -3.30 -1.96
CA MET A 275 10.59 -3.81 -2.49
C MET A 275 9.34 -3.32 -1.71
N LYS A 276 9.41 -2.14 -1.09
CA LYS A 276 8.24 -1.52 -0.44
C LYS A 276 7.52 -0.59 -1.39
N VAL A 277 6.21 -0.62 -1.38
CA VAL A 277 5.34 0.26 -2.19
C VAL A 277 5.56 1.73 -1.82
N VAL A 278 5.82 2.54 -2.83
CA VAL A 278 5.93 4.00 -2.72
C VAL A 278 4.58 4.61 -3.11
N ARG A 279 3.64 4.61 -2.14
CA ARG A 279 2.25 5.04 -2.35
C ARG A 279 2.09 6.33 -3.18
N PRO A 280 2.79 7.46 -2.92
CA PRO A 280 2.64 8.67 -3.72
C PRO A 280 2.99 8.46 -5.21
N LYS A 281 3.95 7.58 -5.51
CA LYS A 281 4.34 7.26 -6.89
C LYS A 281 3.31 6.37 -7.58
N VAL A 282 2.73 5.41 -6.86
CA VAL A 282 1.62 4.59 -7.36
C VAL A 282 0.42 5.48 -7.69
N LEU A 283 0.00 6.35 -6.76
CA LEU A 283 -1.11 7.28 -7.00
C LEU A 283 -0.86 8.20 -8.19
N GLN A 284 0.37 8.68 -8.37
CA GLN A 284 0.75 9.52 -9.50
C GLN A 284 0.71 8.75 -10.83
N ARG A 285 1.24 7.52 -10.86
CA ARG A 285 1.32 6.69 -12.07
C ARG A 285 -0.07 6.28 -12.55
N TYR A 286 -0.91 5.83 -11.65
CA TYR A 286 -2.24 5.31 -11.95
C TYR A 286 -3.36 6.35 -11.79
N ALA A 287 -3.03 7.65 -11.82
CA ALA A 287 -4.02 8.71 -11.67
C ALA A 287 -5.18 8.60 -12.66
N THR A 288 -4.90 8.22 -13.92
CA THR A 288 -5.93 8.02 -14.96
C THR A 288 -6.86 6.85 -14.61
N VAL A 289 -6.31 5.71 -14.22
CA VAL A 289 -7.10 4.52 -13.79
C VAL A 289 -7.98 4.88 -12.59
N ILE A 290 -7.42 5.63 -11.63
CA ILE A 290 -8.16 6.09 -10.46
C ILE A 290 -9.33 6.97 -10.89
N GLU A 291 -9.12 7.99 -11.73
CA GLU A 291 -10.16 8.95 -12.10
C GLU A 291 -11.20 8.35 -13.06
N GLU A 292 -10.76 7.59 -14.06
CA GLU A 292 -11.63 7.13 -15.14
C GLU A 292 -12.33 5.81 -14.83
N ASP A 293 -11.62 4.84 -14.23
CA ASP A 293 -12.18 3.51 -13.97
C ASP A 293 -12.87 3.41 -12.60
N LEU A 294 -12.22 3.98 -11.57
CA LEU A 294 -12.74 3.87 -10.22
C LEU A 294 -13.77 4.93 -9.88
N TYR A 295 -13.58 6.17 -10.30
CA TYR A 295 -14.42 7.30 -9.87
C TYR A 295 -15.19 8.01 -10.98
N ALA A 296 -15.02 7.64 -12.24
CA ALA A 296 -15.87 8.21 -13.30
C ALA A 296 -17.36 8.02 -12.95
N PRO A 297 -18.18 9.05 -13.12
CA PRO A 297 -19.62 8.93 -12.93
C PRO A 297 -20.15 7.91 -13.95
N LYS A 298 -20.92 6.92 -13.47
CA LYS A 298 -21.63 6.02 -14.38
C LYS A 298 -22.45 6.86 -15.34
N PRO A 299 -22.43 6.59 -16.66
CA PRO A 299 -23.27 7.31 -17.60
C PRO A 299 -24.71 7.20 -17.10
N SER A 300 -25.29 8.33 -16.72
CA SER A 300 -26.66 8.36 -16.25
C SER A 300 -27.56 8.14 -17.45
N ASN A 301 -28.31 7.06 -17.48
CA ASN A 301 -29.42 6.84 -18.44
C ASN A 301 -30.61 7.80 -18.22
N LYS A 302 -30.48 8.77 -17.30
CA LYS A 302 -31.46 9.83 -17.14
C LYS A 302 -31.14 10.95 -18.13
N PRO A 303 -32.10 11.39 -18.92
CA PRO A 303 -31.91 12.57 -19.76
C PRO A 303 -31.49 13.75 -18.89
N LEU A 304 -30.37 14.37 -19.25
CA LEU A 304 -29.82 15.52 -18.54
C LEU A 304 -30.91 16.62 -18.49
N PRO A 305 -31.14 17.25 -17.32
CA PRO A 305 -31.99 18.45 -17.25
C PRO A 305 -31.51 19.46 -18.26
N ALA A 306 -32.46 20.26 -18.84
CA ALA A 306 -32.14 21.23 -19.89
C ALA A 306 -30.97 22.18 -19.51
N THR A 307 -30.81 22.47 -18.22
CA THR A 307 -29.70 23.26 -17.67
C THR A 307 -28.35 22.58 -17.83
N ALA A 308 -28.27 21.24 -17.67
CA ALA A 308 -27.00 20.52 -17.81
C ALA A 308 -26.55 20.46 -19.30
N LYS A 309 -27.48 20.37 -20.24
CA LYS A 309 -27.15 20.45 -21.67
C LYS A 309 -26.57 21.82 -22.06
N ILE A 310 -27.03 22.91 -21.41
CA ILE A 310 -26.51 24.26 -21.63
C ILE A 310 -25.06 24.35 -21.07
N ILE A 311 -24.81 23.77 -19.90
CA ILE A 311 -23.47 23.74 -19.28
C ILE A 311 -22.48 22.97 -20.15
N ASP A 312 -22.85 21.77 -20.64
CA ASP A 312 -22.00 20.98 -21.52
C ASP A 312 -21.68 21.66 -22.84
N SER A 313 -22.72 22.30 -23.49
CA SER A 313 -22.50 23.07 -24.71
C SER A 313 -21.61 24.30 -24.47
N THR A 314 -21.70 24.91 -23.29
CA THR A 314 -20.87 26.05 -22.90
C THR A 314 -19.44 25.62 -22.63
N LEU A 315 -19.24 24.49 -21.98
CA LEU A 315 -17.91 23.88 -21.72
C LEU A 315 -17.21 23.47 -23.03
N GLU A 316 -17.94 22.88 -23.99
CA GLU A 316 -17.37 22.59 -25.32
C GLU A 316 -16.98 23.87 -26.07
N THR A 317 -17.80 24.91 -25.98
CA THR A 317 -17.48 26.20 -26.58
C THR A 317 -16.26 26.85 -25.96
N VAL A 318 -16.13 26.79 -24.64
CA VAL A 318 -14.94 27.27 -23.89
C VAL A 318 -13.68 26.45 -24.23
N LYS A 319 -13.78 25.13 -24.37
CA LYS A 319 -12.65 24.30 -24.82
C LYS A 319 -12.19 24.67 -26.23
N LYS A 320 -13.11 24.79 -27.19
CA LYS A 320 -12.77 25.23 -28.55
C LYS A 320 -12.16 26.63 -28.62
N SER A 321 -12.66 27.55 -27.79
CA SER A 321 -12.06 28.90 -27.68
C SER A 321 -10.66 28.86 -27.08
N SER A 322 -10.41 28.02 -26.08
CA SER A 322 -9.10 27.82 -25.47
C SER A 322 -8.09 27.25 -26.45
N GLU A 323 -8.49 26.27 -27.29
CA GLU A 323 -7.63 25.71 -28.34
C GLU A 323 -7.31 26.75 -29.44
N SER A 324 -8.28 27.55 -29.83
CA SER A 324 -8.07 28.63 -30.80
C SER A 324 -7.10 29.70 -30.26
N VAL A 325 -7.17 30.02 -28.96
CA VAL A 325 -6.23 30.94 -28.30
C VAL A 325 -4.83 30.37 -28.24
N LYS A 326 -4.70 29.05 -27.97
CA LYS A 326 -3.38 28.37 -28.00
C LYS A 326 -2.77 28.39 -29.41
N GLN A 327 -3.55 28.11 -30.45
CA GLN A 327 -3.07 28.15 -31.83
C GLN A 327 -2.67 29.59 -32.25
N ALA A 328 -3.45 30.60 -31.88
CA ALA A 328 -3.10 31.99 -32.14
C ALA A 328 -1.81 32.40 -31.41
N SER A 329 -1.62 31.98 -30.17
CA SER A 329 -0.41 32.22 -29.41
C SER A 329 0.83 31.60 -30.06
N GLU A 330 0.72 30.37 -30.60
CA GLU A 330 1.79 29.71 -31.33
C GLU A 330 2.13 30.40 -32.66
N GLN A 331 1.12 30.89 -33.40
CA GLN A 331 1.35 31.63 -34.61
C GLN A 331 2.05 32.98 -34.35
N VAL A 332 1.70 33.66 -33.24
CA VAL A 332 2.37 34.92 -32.84
C VAL A 332 3.82 34.65 -32.46
N LYS A 333 4.10 33.52 -31.79
CA LYS A 333 5.46 33.08 -31.43
C LYS A 333 6.32 32.83 -32.69
N GLN A 334 5.77 32.10 -33.66
CA GLN A 334 6.46 31.83 -34.94
C GLN A 334 6.71 33.11 -35.75
N ALA A 335 5.73 34.00 -35.83
CA ALA A 335 5.90 35.28 -36.49
C ALA A 335 6.96 36.16 -35.81
N SER A 336 7.03 36.15 -34.48
CA SER A 336 8.04 36.85 -33.71
C SER A 336 9.46 36.31 -33.98
N GLU A 337 9.63 34.97 -34.10
CA GLU A 337 10.91 34.37 -34.45
C GLU A 337 11.33 34.68 -35.88
N GLN A 338 10.40 34.63 -36.84
CA GLN A 338 10.68 35.02 -38.23
C GLN A 338 11.09 36.51 -38.34
N MET A 339 10.45 37.38 -37.56
CA MET A 339 10.85 38.78 -37.49
C MET A 339 12.27 38.98 -36.94
N LYS A 340 12.63 38.26 -35.89
CA LYS A 340 13.99 38.30 -35.31
C LYS A 340 15.06 37.87 -36.33
N THR A 341 14.79 36.79 -37.07
CA THR A 341 15.68 36.27 -38.10
C THR A 341 15.85 37.30 -39.23
N SER A 342 14.76 37.85 -39.74
CA SER A 342 14.77 38.89 -40.78
C SER A 342 15.49 40.17 -40.38
N VAL A 343 15.32 40.60 -39.12
CA VAL A 343 16.06 41.74 -38.57
C VAL A 343 17.53 41.44 -38.44
N SER A 344 17.92 40.22 -37.99
CA SER A 344 19.32 39.80 -37.90
C SER A 344 19.99 39.77 -39.28
N ASP A 345 19.33 39.23 -40.29
CA ASP A 345 19.84 39.20 -41.68
C ASP A 345 20.00 40.61 -42.28
N SER A 346 19.04 41.49 -41.98
CA SER A 346 19.12 42.89 -42.41
C SER A 346 20.30 43.65 -41.75
N ILE A 347 20.54 43.42 -40.46
CA ILE A 347 21.71 43.97 -39.73
C ILE A 347 23.03 43.43 -40.29
N ALA A 348 23.08 42.14 -40.58
CA ALA A 348 24.27 41.49 -41.17
C ALA A 348 24.61 42.11 -42.54
N SER A 349 23.58 42.31 -43.40
CA SER A 349 23.73 42.92 -44.73
C SER A 349 24.19 44.38 -44.68
N VAL A 350 23.70 45.14 -43.72
CA VAL A 350 24.16 46.55 -43.50
C VAL A 350 25.59 46.57 -42.95
N SER A 351 25.97 45.67 -42.06
CA SER A 351 27.34 45.57 -41.50
C SER A 351 28.37 45.24 -42.58
N GLU A 352 28.01 44.40 -43.59
CA GLU A 352 28.85 44.07 -44.72
C GLU A 352 29.06 45.23 -45.71
N LYS A 353 28.01 46.08 -45.86
CA LYS A 353 28.13 47.30 -46.67
C LYS A 353 28.91 48.44 -46.04
N ILE A 354 29.08 48.44 -44.73
CA ILE A 354 29.88 49.45 -44.00
C ILE A 354 31.37 49.08 -43.99
N LYS A 355 31.70 47.78 -44.20
CA LYS A 355 33.09 47.30 -44.25
C LYS A 355 33.74 47.34 -45.62
N LYS A 356 33.04 47.76 -46.67
CA LYS A 356 33.53 48.11 -48.02
C LYS A 356 33.60 49.61 -48.17
#